data_78eceb44cae4d35b8b8afc376f1490e2
#
_entry.id   78eceb44cae4d35b8b8afc376f1490e2
#
_cell.length_a   1.000
_cell.length_b   1.000
_cell.length_c   1.000
_cell.angle_alpha   90.00
_cell.angle_beta   90.00
_cell.angle_gamma   90.00
#
_symmetry.space_group_name_H-M   'P 1'
#
loop_
_entity.id
_entity.type
_entity.pdbx_description
1 polymer ?
#
loop_
_entity_poly.entity_id
_entity_poly.type
_entity_poly.pdbx_seq_one_letter_code
_entity_poly.pdbx_strand_id
1 'polypeptide(L)'
;GTNYGTHEGTFFAEYEEVVVASDTFTYEEFLEIRSLNFMFYAVFTLNFQRWFFQFIRYQEISLTDFFSRFFKPDRSINWPKGYLRFLDDFRAKVEGELYDSPEEVVDVCKKIFDASGNDVGEPGRINVNLGARLIYQECEWIKTVLMYHLNEIMKGNLSEEDKNIANSLISLAEQERIDLRNINKKNNKEPLDLSFDVINWRKSKFKKSIKNFRMPLKSIKFLLDETRVLVINSFKKKFDSAVDKEFYY
;
A
#
# COMPACT_ATOMS: atom_id res chain seq x y z
N GLY A 1 -11.21 -6.58 -12.47
CA GLY A 1 -11.90 -5.27 -12.58
C GLY A 1 -12.94 -5.35 -13.67
N THR A 2 -14.07 -4.73 -13.41
CA THR A 2 -15.20 -4.73 -14.34
C THR A 2 -15.10 -3.50 -15.22
N ASN A 3 -14.95 -3.66 -16.54
CA ASN A 3 -15.11 -2.58 -17.48
C ASN A 3 -16.58 -2.46 -17.83
N TYR A 4 -17.10 -1.25 -17.92
CA TYR A 4 -18.49 -1.01 -18.32
C TYR A 4 -18.61 0.26 -19.15
N GLY A 5 -19.67 0.35 -19.95
CA GLY A 5 -19.90 1.48 -20.83
C GLY A 5 -21.07 1.25 -21.77
N THR A 6 -21.15 2.06 -22.82
CA THR A 6 -22.14 1.89 -23.89
C THR A 6 -21.45 1.70 -25.23
N HIS A 7 -22.00 0.80 -26.03
CA HIS A 7 -21.64 0.61 -27.42
C HIS A 7 -22.94 0.65 -28.26
N GLU A 8 -23.01 1.53 -29.24
CA GLU A 8 -24.20 1.75 -30.06
C GLU A 8 -25.51 1.92 -29.27
N GLY A 9 -25.42 2.65 -28.14
CA GLY A 9 -26.57 2.91 -27.26
C GLY A 9 -26.97 1.76 -26.33
N THR A 10 -26.28 0.61 -26.40
CA THR A 10 -26.50 -0.53 -25.52
C THR A 10 -25.46 -0.52 -24.40
N PHE A 11 -25.92 -0.57 -23.14
CA PHE A 11 -25.05 -0.68 -21.97
C PHE A 11 -24.48 -2.11 -21.88
N PHE A 12 -23.22 -2.22 -21.53
CA PHE A 12 -22.56 -3.49 -21.23
C PHE A 12 -21.67 -3.36 -19.98
N ALA A 13 -21.46 -4.47 -19.30
CA ALA A 13 -20.45 -4.63 -18.25
C ALA A 13 -19.73 -5.96 -18.47
N GLU A 14 -18.40 -5.93 -18.36
CA GLU A 14 -17.56 -7.13 -18.36
C GLU A 14 -17.45 -7.64 -16.92
N TYR A 15 -17.56 -8.94 -16.72
CA TYR A 15 -17.36 -9.59 -15.43
C TYR A 15 -16.59 -10.89 -15.59
N GLU A 16 -16.00 -11.34 -14.51
CA GLU A 16 -15.27 -12.62 -14.43
C GLU A 16 -15.86 -13.45 -13.29
N GLU A 17 -16.04 -14.73 -13.54
CA GLU A 17 -16.36 -15.67 -12.47
C GLU A 17 -15.10 -16.01 -11.69
N VAL A 18 -15.17 -15.92 -10.37
CA VAL A 18 -14.05 -16.19 -9.46
C VAL A 18 -14.43 -17.30 -8.50
N VAL A 19 -13.58 -18.31 -8.40
CA VAL A 19 -13.74 -19.34 -7.37
C VAL A 19 -13.27 -18.77 -6.04
N VAL A 20 -14.20 -18.57 -5.11
CA VAL A 20 -13.94 -17.98 -3.78
C VAL A 20 -13.80 -19.03 -2.69
N ALA A 21 -14.25 -20.27 -2.94
CA ALA A 21 -14.08 -21.42 -2.07
C ALA A 21 -14.23 -22.72 -2.90
N SER A 22 -13.65 -23.81 -2.43
CA SER A 22 -13.79 -25.17 -2.99
C SER A 22 -13.63 -26.18 -1.87
N ASP A 23 -13.58 -27.48 -2.22
CA ASP A 23 -13.21 -28.54 -1.29
C ASP A 23 -11.76 -28.51 -0.82
N THR A 24 -10.91 -27.74 -1.50
CA THR A 24 -9.46 -27.62 -1.22
C THR A 24 -9.06 -26.31 -0.55
N PHE A 25 -9.90 -25.29 -0.58
CA PHE A 25 -9.65 -24.00 0.13
C PHE A 25 -10.96 -23.30 0.53
N THR A 26 -10.89 -22.58 1.62
CA THR A 26 -12.01 -21.86 2.22
C THR A 26 -12.10 -20.42 1.74
N TYR A 27 -13.23 -19.77 1.99
CA TYR A 27 -13.40 -18.34 1.74
C TYR A 27 -12.41 -17.47 2.51
N GLU A 28 -12.08 -17.81 3.76
CA GLU A 28 -11.10 -17.08 4.55
C GLU A 28 -9.68 -17.22 3.94
N GLU A 29 -9.34 -18.37 3.40
CA GLU A 29 -8.07 -18.54 2.67
C GLU A 29 -8.03 -17.73 1.36
N PHE A 30 -9.17 -17.61 0.68
CA PHE A 30 -9.29 -16.70 -0.47
C PHE A 30 -9.02 -15.24 -0.06
N LEU A 31 -9.59 -14.76 1.03
CA LEU A 31 -9.35 -13.40 1.55
C LEU A 31 -7.88 -13.22 1.96
N GLU A 32 -7.25 -14.26 2.52
CA GLU A 32 -5.82 -14.22 2.83
C GLU A 32 -4.95 -14.09 1.56
N ILE A 33 -5.24 -14.85 0.52
CA ILE A 33 -4.56 -14.75 -0.77
C ILE A 33 -4.72 -13.34 -1.36
N ARG A 34 -5.91 -12.76 -1.28
CA ARG A 34 -6.16 -11.37 -1.72
C ARG A 34 -5.31 -10.37 -0.93
N SER A 35 -5.19 -10.55 0.39
CA SER A 35 -4.38 -9.72 1.28
C SER A 35 -2.89 -9.82 0.94
N LEU A 36 -2.39 -11.02 0.72
CA LEU A 36 -1.00 -11.25 0.32
C LEU A 36 -0.72 -10.62 -1.05
N ASN A 37 -1.59 -10.79 -2.02
CA ASN A 37 -1.47 -10.18 -3.35
C ASN A 37 -1.41 -8.66 -3.27
N PHE A 38 -2.28 -8.06 -2.45
CA PHE A 38 -2.25 -6.62 -2.20
C PHE A 38 -0.89 -6.17 -1.63
N MET A 39 -0.36 -6.84 -0.62
CA MET A 39 0.93 -6.45 -0.02
C MET A 39 2.09 -6.65 -1.00
N PHE A 40 2.10 -7.73 -1.77
CA PHE A 40 3.10 -7.90 -2.83
C PHE A 40 3.03 -6.76 -3.85
N TYR A 41 1.84 -6.37 -4.27
CA TYR A 41 1.65 -5.23 -5.15
C TYR A 41 2.13 -3.92 -4.51
N ALA A 42 1.75 -3.64 -3.27
CA ALA A 42 2.15 -2.43 -2.56
C ALA A 42 3.68 -2.34 -2.40
N VAL A 43 4.33 -3.42 -2.01
CA VAL A 43 5.77 -3.43 -1.75
C VAL A 43 6.60 -3.42 -3.04
N PHE A 44 6.25 -4.24 -4.03
CA PHE A 44 7.10 -4.44 -5.21
C PHE A 44 6.72 -3.54 -6.39
N THR A 45 5.46 -3.18 -6.54
CA THR A 45 5.02 -2.29 -7.62
C THR A 45 4.99 -0.84 -7.18
N LEU A 46 4.41 -0.56 -6.01
CA LEU A 46 4.29 0.80 -5.51
C LEU A 46 5.47 1.24 -4.64
N ASN A 47 6.43 0.36 -4.37
CA ASN A 47 7.60 0.62 -3.51
C ASN A 47 7.25 1.03 -2.07
N PHE A 48 6.10 0.56 -1.54
CA PHE A 48 5.72 0.79 -0.16
C PHE A 48 6.79 0.29 0.79
N GLN A 49 7.34 1.16 1.62
CA GLN A 49 8.37 0.85 2.61
C GLN A 49 9.54 0.00 2.06
N ARG A 50 9.96 0.26 0.81
CA ARG A 50 10.92 -0.58 0.07
C ARG A 50 12.22 -0.86 0.80
N TRP A 51 12.75 0.12 1.54
CA TRP A 51 14.00 -0.03 2.27
C TRP A 51 13.87 -0.99 3.46
N PHE A 52 12.77 -0.86 4.19
CA PHE A 52 12.44 -1.72 5.31
C PHE A 52 12.24 -3.19 4.85
N PHE A 53 11.49 -3.42 3.78
CA PHE A 53 11.26 -4.78 3.28
C PHE A 53 12.51 -5.41 2.65
N GLN A 54 13.44 -4.63 2.11
CA GLN A 54 14.75 -5.16 1.72
C GLN A 54 15.59 -5.55 2.95
N PHE A 55 15.51 -4.80 4.03
CA PHE A 55 16.16 -5.16 5.30
C PHE A 55 15.58 -6.45 5.87
N ILE A 56 14.25 -6.60 5.91
CA ILE A 56 13.57 -7.82 6.35
C ILE A 56 14.03 -9.04 5.56
N ARG A 57 14.08 -8.94 4.23
CA ARG A 57 14.58 -10.03 3.37
C ARG A 57 16.02 -10.41 3.69
N TYR A 58 16.84 -9.42 3.99
CA TYR A 58 18.23 -9.69 4.37
C TYR A 58 18.33 -10.41 5.72
N GLN A 59 17.40 -10.20 6.63
CA GLN A 59 17.29 -10.92 7.90
C GLN A 59 16.68 -12.34 7.74
N GLU A 60 16.47 -12.79 6.50
CA GLU A 60 15.89 -14.09 6.16
C GLU A 60 14.45 -14.27 6.71
N ILE A 61 13.76 -13.18 7.00
CA ILE A 61 12.37 -13.19 7.42
C ILE A 61 11.47 -13.41 6.20
N SER A 62 10.56 -14.37 6.30
CA SER A 62 9.55 -14.64 5.28
C SER A 62 8.63 -13.42 5.11
N LEU A 63 8.59 -12.85 3.90
CA LEU A 63 7.66 -11.77 3.60
C LEU A 63 6.20 -12.24 3.68
N THR A 64 5.92 -13.47 3.27
CA THR A 64 4.57 -14.06 3.35
C THR A 64 4.11 -14.13 4.80
N ASP A 65 4.96 -14.62 5.71
CA ASP A 65 4.64 -14.65 7.15
C ASP A 65 4.44 -13.24 7.71
N PHE A 66 5.30 -12.29 7.32
CA PHE A 66 5.15 -10.90 7.74
C PHE A 66 3.83 -10.29 7.26
N PHE A 67 3.46 -10.49 6.00
CA PHE A 67 2.22 -9.96 5.42
C PHE A 67 0.98 -10.62 6.00
N SER A 68 0.99 -11.93 6.24
CA SER A 68 -0.10 -12.62 6.93
C SER A 68 -0.34 -12.03 8.31
N ARG A 69 0.71 -11.80 9.09
CA ARG A 69 0.61 -11.17 10.43
C ARG A 69 0.08 -9.74 10.34
N PHE A 70 0.48 -8.98 9.33
CA PHE A 70 -0.03 -7.63 9.09
C PHE A 70 -1.54 -7.63 8.85
N PHE A 71 -2.12 -8.63 8.20
CA PHE A 71 -3.57 -8.71 7.97
C PHE A 71 -4.35 -9.49 9.04
N LYS A 72 -3.66 -10.22 9.91
CA LYS A 72 -4.27 -11.00 11.00
C LYS A 72 -3.70 -10.56 12.37
N PRO A 73 -3.89 -9.28 12.76
CA PRO A 73 -3.38 -8.82 14.05
C PRO A 73 -4.16 -9.46 15.20
N ASP A 74 -3.49 -9.72 16.30
CA ASP A 74 -4.14 -10.05 17.55
C ASP A 74 -5.00 -8.87 18.02
N ARG A 75 -6.32 -9.01 17.96
CA ARG A 75 -7.29 -7.97 18.31
C ARG A 75 -7.33 -7.66 19.82
N SER A 76 -6.65 -8.43 20.68
CA SER A 76 -6.52 -8.13 22.11
C SER A 76 -5.49 -6.99 22.36
N ILE A 77 -4.66 -6.69 21.38
CA ILE A 77 -3.66 -5.62 21.45
C ILE A 77 -4.31 -4.29 21.11
N ASN A 78 -3.91 -3.24 21.83
CA ASN A 78 -4.36 -1.88 21.55
C ASN A 78 -3.65 -1.28 20.33
N TRP A 79 -4.11 -1.68 19.14
CA TRP A 79 -3.60 -1.18 17.88
C TRP A 79 -4.00 0.26 17.58
N PRO A 80 -3.22 1.01 16.78
CA PRO A 80 -3.66 2.30 16.24
C PRO A 80 -4.99 2.16 15.49
N LYS A 81 -5.95 3.04 15.80
CA LYS A 81 -7.28 3.00 15.18
C LYS A 81 -7.25 3.08 13.65
N GLY A 82 -6.34 3.88 13.09
CA GLY A 82 -6.16 3.98 11.64
C GLY A 82 -5.78 2.65 10.99
N TYR A 83 -4.93 1.85 11.65
CA TYR A 83 -4.56 0.52 11.18
C TYR A 83 -5.76 -0.44 11.16
N LEU A 84 -6.51 -0.53 12.25
CA LEU A 84 -7.68 -1.41 12.30
C LEU A 84 -8.73 -1.01 11.26
N ARG A 85 -9.00 0.28 11.14
CA ARG A 85 -9.90 0.82 10.10
C ARG A 85 -9.41 0.45 8.69
N PHE A 86 -8.11 0.57 8.42
CA PHE A 86 -7.55 0.18 7.12
C PHE A 86 -7.80 -1.30 6.80
N LEU A 87 -7.64 -2.20 7.79
CA LEU A 87 -7.88 -3.64 7.60
C LEU A 87 -9.37 -3.93 7.37
N ASP A 88 -10.25 -3.30 8.14
CA ASP A 88 -11.69 -3.47 8.02
C ASP A 88 -12.19 -2.95 6.65
N ASP A 89 -11.70 -1.79 6.21
CA ASP A 89 -12.01 -1.22 4.89
C ASP A 89 -11.47 -2.09 3.74
N PHE A 90 -10.25 -2.65 3.92
CA PHE A 90 -9.69 -3.58 2.93
C PHE A 90 -10.60 -4.79 2.75
N ARG A 91 -11.00 -5.43 3.87
CA ARG A 91 -11.89 -6.58 3.84
C ARG A 91 -13.23 -6.23 3.19
N ALA A 92 -13.87 -5.15 3.63
CA ALA A 92 -15.14 -4.70 3.07
C ALA A 92 -15.07 -4.44 1.56
N LYS A 93 -13.97 -3.84 1.07
CA LYS A 93 -13.79 -3.61 -0.37
C LYS A 93 -13.56 -4.90 -1.15
N VAL A 94 -12.81 -5.87 -0.61
CA VAL A 94 -12.62 -7.18 -1.26
C VAL A 94 -13.94 -7.94 -1.35
N GLU A 95 -14.72 -7.94 -0.28
CA GLU A 95 -16.05 -8.55 -0.25
C GLU A 95 -17.03 -7.83 -1.18
N GLY A 96 -16.95 -6.50 -1.25
CA GLY A 96 -17.80 -5.68 -2.13
C GLY A 96 -17.48 -5.76 -3.63
N GLU A 97 -16.38 -6.44 -4.04
CA GLU A 97 -16.12 -6.79 -5.45
C GLU A 97 -16.78 -8.12 -5.88
N LEU A 98 -17.37 -8.86 -4.93
CA LEU A 98 -17.99 -10.15 -5.16
C LEU A 98 -19.51 -9.99 -5.23
N TYR A 99 -20.12 -10.55 -6.26
CA TYR A 99 -21.55 -10.51 -6.53
C TYR A 99 -22.05 -11.94 -6.73
N ASP A 100 -23.30 -12.18 -6.40
CA ASP A 100 -23.90 -13.51 -6.47
C ASP A 100 -24.35 -13.88 -7.90
N SER A 101 -24.50 -12.88 -8.79
CA SER A 101 -24.90 -13.11 -10.16
C SER A 101 -24.35 -12.10 -11.16
N PRO A 102 -24.25 -12.47 -12.45
CA PRO A 102 -23.92 -11.55 -13.54
C PRO A 102 -24.89 -10.38 -13.65
N GLU A 103 -26.18 -10.60 -13.41
CA GLU A 103 -27.23 -9.59 -13.47
C GLU A 103 -27.00 -8.50 -12.42
N GLU A 104 -26.62 -8.89 -11.21
CA GLU A 104 -26.31 -7.95 -10.13
C GLU A 104 -25.10 -7.08 -10.49
N VAL A 105 -24.04 -7.64 -11.07
CA VAL A 105 -22.88 -6.88 -11.57
C VAL A 105 -23.33 -5.83 -12.60
N VAL A 106 -24.13 -6.24 -13.58
CA VAL A 106 -24.62 -5.34 -14.64
C VAL A 106 -25.46 -4.21 -14.04
N ASP A 107 -26.36 -4.53 -13.11
CA ASP A 107 -27.21 -3.54 -12.44
C ASP A 107 -26.41 -2.53 -11.61
N VAL A 108 -25.44 -2.98 -10.85
CA VAL A 108 -24.55 -2.10 -10.06
C VAL A 108 -23.72 -1.21 -10.99
N CYS A 109 -23.08 -1.78 -12.00
CA CYS A 109 -22.29 -1.03 -12.97
C CYS A 109 -23.13 0.02 -13.71
N LYS A 110 -24.39 -0.32 -14.06
CA LYS A 110 -25.30 0.62 -14.70
C LYS A 110 -25.69 1.78 -13.78
N LYS A 111 -25.99 1.52 -12.52
CA LYS A 111 -26.25 2.57 -11.52
C LYS A 111 -25.08 3.54 -11.37
N ILE A 112 -23.84 3.00 -11.32
CA ILE A 112 -22.63 3.83 -11.22
C ILE A 112 -22.45 4.65 -12.51
N PHE A 113 -22.64 4.05 -13.68
CA PHE A 113 -22.53 4.72 -14.96
C PHE A 113 -23.54 5.87 -15.10
N ASP A 114 -24.81 5.63 -14.75
CA ASP A 114 -25.86 6.64 -14.79
C ASP A 114 -25.59 7.78 -13.80
N ALA A 115 -25.10 7.47 -12.60
CA ALA A 115 -24.76 8.46 -11.59
C ALA A 115 -23.50 9.30 -11.96
N SER A 116 -22.57 8.75 -12.74
CA SER A 116 -21.36 9.45 -13.21
C SER A 116 -21.57 10.35 -14.43
N GLY A 117 -22.79 10.49 -14.92
CA GLY A 117 -23.09 11.27 -16.13
C GLY A 117 -22.64 10.59 -17.42
N ASN A 118 -22.71 9.28 -17.46
CA ASN A 118 -22.29 8.43 -18.59
C ASN A 118 -20.78 8.44 -18.86
N ASP A 119 -19.98 8.74 -17.84
CA ASP A 119 -18.54 8.61 -17.95
C ASP A 119 -18.13 7.14 -17.83
N VAL A 120 -17.31 6.65 -18.76
CA VAL A 120 -16.78 5.28 -18.72
C VAL A 120 -15.88 5.18 -17.51
N GLY A 121 -16.37 4.53 -16.43
CA GLY A 121 -15.62 4.35 -15.21
C GLY A 121 -14.91 3.00 -15.21
N GLU A 122 -13.60 2.98 -14.99
CA GLU A 122 -13.01 1.81 -14.37
C GLU A 122 -13.37 1.87 -12.88
N PRO A 123 -14.15 0.92 -12.32
CA PRO A 123 -14.26 0.82 -10.88
C PRO A 123 -12.82 0.71 -10.34
N GLY A 124 -12.47 1.58 -9.41
CA GLY A 124 -11.10 1.70 -8.95
C GLY A 124 -10.56 0.35 -8.49
N ARG A 125 -9.48 -0.09 -9.11
CA ARG A 125 -8.83 -1.36 -8.75
C ARG A 125 -8.43 -1.27 -7.28
N ILE A 126 -8.95 -2.16 -6.42
CA ILE A 126 -8.68 -2.18 -4.96
C ILE A 126 -7.19 -1.99 -4.68
N ASN A 127 -6.33 -2.72 -5.38
CA ASN A 127 -4.89 -2.65 -5.16
C ASN A 127 -4.32 -1.25 -5.44
N VAL A 128 -4.84 -0.54 -6.44
CA VAL A 128 -4.40 0.82 -6.78
C VAL A 128 -4.89 1.81 -5.72
N ASN A 129 -6.18 1.78 -5.40
CA ASN A 129 -6.81 2.73 -4.49
C ASN A 129 -6.32 2.56 -3.06
N LEU A 130 -6.36 1.34 -2.52
CA LEU A 130 -5.87 1.07 -1.18
C LEU A 130 -4.35 1.17 -1.08
N GLY A 131 -3.62 0.82 -2.14
CA GLY A 131 -2.17 1.03 -2.21
C GLY A 131 -1.81 2.51 -2.17
N ALA A 132 -2.53 3.34 -2.91
CA ALA A 132 -2.36 4.78 -2.87
C ALA A 132 -2.72 5.36 -1.48
N ARG A 133 -3.83 4.91 -0.89
CA ARG A 133 -4.21 5.28 0.48
C ARG A 133 -3.12 4.88 1.48
N LEU A 134 -2.63 3.65 1.43
CA LEU A 134 -1.55 3.16 2.29
C LEU A 134 -0.28 4.01 2.17
N ILE A 135 0.07 4.43 0.96
CA ILE A 135 1.28 5.21 0.71
C ILE A 135 1.10 6.68 1.08
N TYR A 136 -0.04 7.29 0.76
CA TYR A 136 -0.19 8.75 0.81
C TYR A 136 -1.05 9.26 1.96
N GLN A 137 -1.83 8.41 2.62
CA GLN A 137 -2.77 8.84 3.66
C GLN A 137 -2.51 8.19 5.03
N GLU A 138 -2.06 6.92 5.06
CA GLU A 138 -1.97 6.12 6.29
C GLU A 138 -0.57 6.19 6.93
N CYS A 139 -0.04 7.39 7.15
CA CYS A 139 1.35 7.56 7.58
C CYS A 139 1.58 7.33 9.07
N GLU A 140 0.58 7.66 9.90
CA GLU A 140 0.80 7.84 11.34
C GLU A 140 1.04 6.52 12.08
N TRP A 141 0.44 5.45 11.61
CA TRP A 141 0.48 4.16 12.31
C TRP A 141 1.49 3.15 11.70
N ILE A 142 1.95 3.38 10.47
CA ILE A 142 2.76 2.42 9.70
C ILE A 142 4.00 2.00 10.49
N LYS A 143 4.77 2.95 11.00
CA LYS A 143 5.99 2.68 11.75
C LYS A 143 5.74 1.80 12.97
N THR A 144 4.72 2.13 13.76
CA THR A 144 4.35 1.38 14.97
C THR A 144 4.01 -0.07 14.62
N VAL A 145 3.19 -0.28 13.58
CA VAL A 145 2.73 -1.60 13.17
C VAL A 145 3.88 -2.44 12.59
N LEU A 146 4.69 -1.86 11.70
CA LEU A 146 5.81 -2.59 11.10
C LEU A 146 6.86 -3.00 12.14
N MET A 147 7.18 -2.12 13.07
CA MET A 147 8.14 -2.42 14.15
C MET A 147 7.60 -3.44 15.14
N TYR A 148 6.30 -3.40 15.43
CA TYR A 148 5.66 -4.40 16.26
C TYR A 148 5.80 -5.81 15.64
N HIS A 149 5.34 -5.97 14.39
CA HIS A 149 5.41 -7.27 13.72
C HIS A 149 6.85 -7.77 13.53
N LEU A 150 7.79 -6.87 13.26
CA LEU A 150 9.20 -7.24 13.19
C LEU A 150 9.69 -7.79 14.53
N ASN A 151 9.37 -7.13 15.65
CA ASN A 151 9.78 -7.56 16.98
C ASN A 151 9.14 -8.91 17.36
N GLU A 152 7.87 -9.12 17.02
CA GLU A 152 7.18 -10.40 17.27
C GLU A 152 7.80 -11.55 16.48
N ILE A 153 8.08 -11.36 15.19
CA ILE A 153 8.71 -12.38 14.35
C ILE A 153 10.10 -12.75 14.88
N MET A 154 10.85 -11.74 15.31
CA MET A 154 12.18 -11.95 15.91
C MET A 154 12.10 -12.42 17.37
N LYS A 155 10.91 -12.63 17.92
CA LYS A 155 10.67 -13.10 19.32
C LYS A 155 11.43 -12.26 20.35
N GLY A 156 11.48 -10.95 20.18
CA GLY A 156 12.20 -10.04 21.05
C GLY A 156 13.75 -10.06 20.92
N ASN A 157 14.29 -10.89 20.03
CA ASN A 157 15.75 -11.01 19.81
C ASN A 157 16.33 -9.96 18.86
N LEU A 158 15.55 -8.95 18.48
CA LEU A 158 16.02 -7.86 17.64
C LEU A 158 17.00 -6.99 18.40
N SER A 159 18.24 -6.88 17.91
CA SER A 159 19.26 -6.03 18.54
C SER A 159 18.85 -4.54 18.47
N GLU A 160 19.36 -3.73 19.41
CA GLU A 160 19.10 -2.27 19.37
C GLU A 160 19.62 -1.63 18.09
N GLU A 161 20.71 -2.15 17.54
CA GLU A 161 21.22 -1.71 16.24
C GLU A 161 20.23 -2.02 15.13
N ASP A 162 19.67 -3.22 15.08
CA ASP A 162 18.69 -3.61 14.05
C ASP A 162 17.38 -2.82 14.18
N LYS A 163 16.93 -2.53 15.40
CA LYS A 163 15.78 -1.63 15.65
C LYS A 163 16.05 -0.23 15.10
N ASN A 164 17.22 0.32 15.36
CA ASN A 164 17.61 1.64 14.87
C ASN A 164 17.72 1.68 13.35
N ILE A 165 18.28 0.63 12.73
CA ILE A 165 18.31 0.47 11.28
C ILE A 165 16.88 0.44 10.73
N ALA A 166 16.02 -0.45 11.22
CA ALA A 166 14.65 -0.60 10.75
C ALA A 166 13.87 0.72 10.86
N ASN A 167 13.95 1.39 12.02
CA ASN A 167 13.34 2.72 12.24
C ASN A 167 13.83 3.76 11.23
N SER A 168 15.14 3.82 10.99
CA SER A 168 15.73 4.77 10.02
C SER A 168 15.28 4.49 8.59
N LEU A 169 15.15 3.21 8.20
CA LEU A 169 14.70 2.81 6.88
C LEU A 169 13.22 3.10 6.65
N ILE A 170 12.37 2.93 7.67
CA ILE A 170 10.97 3.33 7.62
C ILE A 170 10.87 4.85 7.45
N SER A 171 11.60 5.61 8.29
CA SER A 171 11.62 7.07 8.21
C SER A 171 12.16 7.58 6.88
N LEU A 172 13.15 6.88 6.29
CA LEU A 172 13.65 7.18 4.95
C LEU A 172 12.56 7.02 3.88
N ALA A 173 11.81 5.92 3.91
CA ALA A 173 10.70 5.70 2.98
C ALA A 173 9.58 6.75 3.14
N GLU A 174 9.32 7.20 4.38
CA GLU A 174 8.39 8.29 4.67
C GLU A 174 8.89 9.64 4.14
N GLN A 175 10.20 9.89 4.20
CA GLN A 175 10.80 11.11 3.65
C GLN A 175 10.79 11.13 2.11
N GLU A 176 11.01 9.99 1.46
CA GLU A 176 10.95 9.86 0.01
C GLU A 176 9.53 10.04 -0.53
N ARG A 177 8.55 9.83 0.33
CA ARG A 177 7.14 9.92 -0.03
C ARG A 177 6.72 11.37 -0.23
N ILE A 178 5.96 11.60 -1.29
CA ILE A 178 5.39 12.90 -1.61
C ILE A 178 3.98 12.94 -1.02
N ASP A 179 3.70 13.91 -0.15
CA ASP A 179 2.34 14.15 0.31
C ASP A 179 1.57 14.90 -0.79
N LEU A 180 0.76 14.18 -1.53
CA LEU A 180 -0.06 14.72 -2.62
C LEU A 180 -1.05 15.79 -2.14
N ARG A 181 -1.45 15.77 -0.87
CA ARG A 181 -2.37 16.75 -0.26
C ARG A 181 -1.70 18.10 0.00
N ASN A 182 -0.38 18.10 0.14
CA ASN A 182 0.42 19.26 0.53
C ASN A 182 1.48 19.67 -0.50
N ILE A 183 1.28 19.32 -1.78
CA ILE A 183 2.24 19.61 -2.86
C ILE A 183 2.62 21.09 -2.95
N ASN A 184 1.66 21.98 -2.72
CA ASN A 184 1.87 23.43 -2.79
C ASN A 184 2.48 24.04 -1.51
N LYS A 185 2.54 23.30 -0.41
CA LYS A 185 3.31 23.70 0.77
C LYS A 185 4.74 23.23 0.52
N LYS A 186 5.72 24.15 0.56
CA LYS A 186 7.14 23.79 0.58
C LYS A 186 7.28 22.59 1.50
N ASN A 187 7.69 21.43 0.95
CA ASN A 187 7.92 20.21 1.72
C ASN A 187 9.10 20.47 2.68
N ASN A 188 8.85 21.21 3.74
CA ASN A 188 9.79 21.42 4.82
C ASN A 188 9.75 20.20 5.75
N LYS A 189 10.09 19.02 5.17
CA LYS A 189 10.38 17.88 6.01
C LYS A 189 11.69 18.13 6.73
N GLU A 190 11.74 17.83 8.02
CA GLU A 190 12.98 17.88 8.78
C GLU A 190 14.03 16.95 8.15
N PRO A 191 15.30 17.35 8.18
CA PRO A 191 16.37 16.48 7.71
C PRO A 191 16.35 15.13 8.43
N LEU A 192 16.62 14.06 7.71
CA LEU A 192 16.75 12.72 8.28
C LEU A 192 18.24 12.39 8.48
N ASP A 193 18.60 12.05 9.69
CA ASP A 193 19.95 11.62 10.03
C ASP A 193 20.11 10.13 9.73
N LEU A 194 21.05 9.80 8.83
CA LEU A 194 21.39 8.44 8.47
C LEU A 194 22.85 8.14 8.76
N SER A 195 23.11 6.98 9.36
CA SER A 195 24.44 6.42 9.61
C SER A 195 24.83 5.31 8.62
N PHE A 196 24.03 5.12 7.56
CA PHE A 196 24.24 4.08 6.55
C PHE A 196 24.06 4.64 5.15
N ASP A 197 24.95 4.25 4.22
CA ASP A 197 24.89 4.61 2.81
C ASP A 197 23.90 3.71 2.06
N VAL A 198 22.62 4.08 2.13
CA VAL A 198 21.52 3.35 1.49
C VAL A 198 21.65 3.33 -0.04
N ILE A 199 22.30 4.35 -0.62
CA ILE A 199 22.48 4.44 -2.08
C ILE A 199 23.47 3.36 -2.54
N ASN A 200 24.60 3.24 -1.89
CA ASN A 200 25.57 2.19 -2.22
C ASN A 200 25.07 0.81 -1.82
N TRP A 201 24.30 0.69 -0.75
CA TRP A 201 23.58 -0.55 -0.43
C TRP A 201 22.65 -0.98 -1.58
N ARG A 202 21.85 -0.07 -2.12
CA ARG A 202 21.00 -0.32 -3.31
C ARG A 202 21.83 -0.68 -4.54
N LYS A 203 22.95 0.05 -4.81
CA LYS A 203 23.83 -0.26 -5.94
C LYS A 203 24.43 -1.67 -5.85
N SER A 204 24.65 -2.18 -4.63
CA SER A 204 25.07 -3.56 -4.40
C SER A 204 23.96 -4.58 -4.69
N LYS A 205 22.76 -4.14 -5.12
CA LYS A 205 21.55 -4.96 -5.28
C LYS A 205 21.16 -5.69 -3.99
N PHE A 206 21.44 -5.07 -2.83
CA PHE A 206 21.15 -5.59 -1.50
C PHE A 206 21.84 -6.95 -1.19
N LYS A 207 22.96 -7.25 -1.87
CA LYS A 207 23.69 -8.52 -1.70
C LYS A 207 24.49 -8.60 -0.39
N LYS A 208 24.68 -7.48 0.29
CA LYS A 208 25.41 -7.38 1.56
C LYS A 208 24.53 -6.76 2.62
N SER A 209 24.81 -7.05 3.90
CA SER A 209 24.13 -6.37 5.01
C SER A 209 24.29 -4.86 4.90
N ILE A 210 23.24 -4.12 5.23
CA ILE A 210 23.33 -2.66 5.34
C ILE A 210 24.41 -2.23 6.35
N LYS A 211 24.69 -3.05 7.36
CA LYS A 211 25.76 -2.83 8.35
C LYS A 211 27.15 -2.69 7.71
N ASN A 212 27.36 -3.23 6.50
CA ASN A 212 28.59 -3.08 5.74
C ASN A 212 28.71 -1.71 5.03
N PHE A 213 27.68 -0.90 5.10
CA PHE A 213 27.60 0.44 4.47
C PHE A 213 27.50 1.54 5.53
N ARG A 214 28.10 1.32 6.71
CA ARG A 214 28.18 2.35 7.75
C ARG A 214 28.93 3.56 7.25
N MET A 215 28.45 4.73 7.60
CA MET A 215 29.09 6.02 7.32
C MET A 215 28.96 6.95 8.54
N PRO A 216 29.75 8.01 8.63
CA PRO A 216 29.51 9.06 9.60
C PRO A 216 28.07 9.59 9.47
N LEU A 217 27.47 9.97 10.59
CA LEU A 217 26.10 10.51 10.62
C LEU A 217 25.97 11.66 9.62
N LYS A 218 25.01 11.54 8.71
CA LYS A 218 24.78 12.53 7.66
C LYS A 218 23.31 12.90 7.63
N SER A 219 23.04 14.19 7.74
CA SER A 219 21.71 14.75 7.54
C SER A 219 21.37 14.81 6.07
N ILE A 220 20.27 14.16 5.68
CA ILE A 220 19.75 14.13 4.31
C ILE A 220 18.44 14.89 4.27
N LYS A 221 18.35 15.85 3.38
CA LYS A 221 17.10 16.57 3.10
C LYS A 221 16.62 16.21 1.69
N PHE A 222 15.38 15.75 1.60
CA PHE A 222 14.73 15.48 0.33
C PHE A 222 14.17 16.80 -0.23
N LEU A 223 14.64 17.18 -1.40
CA LEU A 223 14.11 18.33 -2.14
C LEU A 223 13.25 17.81 -3.28
N LEU A 224 12.08 18.40 -3.42
CA LEU A 224 11.25 18.24 -4.61
C LEU A 224 11.79 19.18 -5.67
N ASP A 225 12.31 18.60 -6.76
CA ASP A 225 12.65 19.38 -7.96
C ASP A 225 11.36 19.71 -8.77
N GLU A 226 11.46 20.73 -9.63
CA GLU A 226 10.33 21.20 -10.44
C GLU A 226 9.77 20.10 -11.36
N THR A 227 10.62 19.22 -11.87
CA THR A 227 10.22 18.12 -12.75
C THR A 227 9.35 17.12 -12.00
N ARG A 228 9.72 16.79 -10.75
CA ARG A 228 8.91 15.92 -9.89
C ARG A 228 7.58 16.57 -9.54
N VAL A 229 7.56 17.88 -9.27
CA VAL A 229 6.31 18.63 -9.02
C VAL A 229 5.38 18.57 -10.22
N LEU A 230 5.88 18.73 -11.45
CA LEU A 230 5.07 18.62 -12.67
C LEU A 230 4.49 17.22 -12.88
N VAL A 231 5.29 16.18 -12.69
CA VAL A 231 4.84 14.78 -12.77
C VAL A 231 3.75 14.53 -11.74
N ILE A 232 3.94 14.97 -10.50
CA ILE A 232 2.97 14.82 -9.41
C ILE A 232 1.66 15.55 -9.73
N ASN A 233 1.72 16.79 -10.22
CA ASN A 233 0.52 17.55 -10.59
C ASN A 233 -0.28 16.87 -11.71
N SER A 234 0.39 16.18 -12.63
CA SER A 234 -0.29 15.38 -13.66
C SER A 234 -0.98 14.14 -13.08
N PHE A 235 -0.35 13.50 -12.08
CA PHE A 235 -0.96 12.39 -11.33
C PHE A 235 -2.09 12.86 -10.42
N LYS A 236 -1.93 14.02 -9.75
CA LYS A 236 -2.95 14.58 -8.88
C LYS A 236 -4.28 14.79 -9.60
N LYS A 237 -4.25 15.31 -10.84
CA LYS A 237 -5.44 15.47 -11.66
C LYS A 237 -6.21 14.16 -11.89
N LYS A 238 -5.48 13.06 -12.09
CA LYS A 238 -6.08 11.71 -12.21
C LYS A 238 -6.53 11.16 -10.87
N PHE A 239 -5.83 11.52 -9.79
CA PHE A 239 -6.08 11.04 -8.43
C PHE A 239 -7.26 11.74 -7.77
N ASP A 240 -7.34 13.07 -7.88
CA ASP A 240 -8.46 13.86 -7.36
C ASP A 240 -9.79 13.42 -8.04
N SER A 241 -9.75 13.08 -9.33
CA SER A 241 -10.91 12.51 -10.03
C SER A 241 -11.29 11.10 -9.56
N ALA A 242 -10.36 10.33 -9.00
CA ALA A 242 -10.62 8.99 -8.46
C ALA A 242 -11.03 9.03 -6.98
N VAL A 243 -10.41 9.91 -6.19
CA VAL A 243 -10.67 10.05 -4.75
C VAL A 243 -12.00 10.78 -4.48
N ASP A 244 -12.31 11.82 -5.27
CA ASP A 244 -13.60 12.52 -5.13
C ASP A 244 -14.79 11.62 -5.48
N LYS A 245 -14.59 10.61 -6.32
CA LYS A 245 -15.63 9.61 -6.63
C LYS A 245 -15.84 8.57 -5.53
N GLU A 246 -14.84 8.32 -4.67
CA GLU A 246 -14.96 7.34 -3.55
C GLU A 246 -15.63 7.90 -2.28
N PHE A 247 -15.74 9.23 -2.13
CA PHE A 247 -16.38 9.83 -0.95
C PHE A 247 -17.92 9.93 -1.06
N TYR A 248 -18.52 9.54 -2.18
CA TYR A 248 -19.98 9.62 -2.42
C TYR A 248 -20.69 8.25 -2.46
N TYR A 249 -20.00 7.15 -2.04
CA TYR A 249 -20.60 5.81 -2.00
C TYR A 249 -20.28 5.08 -0.69
#